data_64b8f7cb47c663362af9cf3961d315c4
#
_entry.id   64b8f7cb47c663362af9cf3961d315c4
#
_cell.length_a   1.000
_cell.length_b   1.000
_cell.length_c   1.000
_cell.angle_alpha   90.00
_cell.angle_beta   90.00
_cell.angle_gamma   90.00
#
_symmetry.space_group_name_H-M   'P 1'
#
loop_
_entity.id
_entity.type
_entity.pdbx_description
1 polymer ?
#
loop_
_entity_poly.entity_id
_entity_poly.type
_entity_poly.pdbx_seq_one_letter_code
_entity_poly.pdbx_strand_id
1 'polypeptide(L)'
;MSEWFYSPAPGRQEGPLDDQRLAQLHLDGTLTPETLVWREGMAAWQPWREVMHVAAMDTAALADAVAGGSQRGRVEPVFAASPAMDMGDTAAVGAGTLALEPMDSPYAPPQARVQETGSDVVRGGRVVHAGFWRRFAAYCIDYIVTTLLSYMMLIPVLMFMGIGSLGGGGEELFSSAAGLAVVGVGYLLMMLMPVLYFAWMHSSKMQATLGKLAVGIKVTRGDGTRIGFWRAFGRVFAMILSALILLIGYLMAGFTERKQALHDMVCDTLVVDKWAYTDRPDWQKDGLDIATIIILCLVGLCVLGLLALGVFAGIAGGLGNL
;
A
#
# COMPACT_ATOMS: atom_id res chain seq x y z
N MET A 1 -12.11 29.58 22.77
CA MET A 1 -11.92 30.08 21.39
C MET A 1 -11.08 29.06 20.69
N SER A 2 -11.56 28.54 19.58
CA SER A 2 -10.81 27.50 18.81
C SER A 2 -9.69 28.21 18.06
N GLU A 3 -8.45 27.80 18.32
CA GLU A 3 -7.28 28.30 17.60
C GLU A 3 -7.03 27.43 16.39
N TRP A 4 -7.08 28.03 15.21
CA TRP A 4 -6.82 27.35 13.94
C TRP A 4 -5.41 27.63 13.42
N PHE A 5 -4.86 26.62 12.77
CA PHE A 5 -3.61 26.71 12.01
C PHE A 5 -3.87 26.23 10.59
N TYR A 6 -3.22 26.84 9.59
CA TYR A 6 -3.30 26.40 8.20
C TYR A 6 -1.91 26.31 7.56
N SER A 7 -1.78 25.51 6.52
CA SER A 7 -0.53 25.31 5.81
C SER A 7 -0.68 25.78 4.35
N PRO A 8 -0.18 26.98 4.02
CA PRO A 8 -0.27 27.53 2.65
C PRO A 8 0.67 26.82 1.67
N ALA A 9 1.73 26.15 2.15
CA ALA A 9 2.67 25.39 1.35
C ALA A 9 3.26 24.26 2.21
N PRO A 10 3.78 23.17 1.60
CA PRO A 10 4.45 22.11 2.32
C PRO A 10 5.56 22.63 3.22
N GLY A 11 5.46 22.33 4.52
CA GLY A 11 6.44 22.74 5.54
C GLY A 11 6.27 24.15 6.08
N ARG A 12 5.26 24.92 5.64
CA ARG A 12 4.96 26.24 6.19
C ARG A 12 3.61 26.20 6.93
N GLN A 13 3.61 26.59 8.19
CA GLN A 13 2.44 26.65 9.04
C GLN A 13 2.20 28.10 9.46
N GLU A 14 0.95 28.57 9.39
CA GLU A 14 0.52 29.88 9.84
C GLU A 14 -0.63 29.76 10.84
N GLY A 15 -0.67 30.61 11.85
CA GLY A 15 -1.63 30.63 12.95
C GLY A 15 -0.94 31.06 14.26
N PRO A 16 -1.65 31.16 15.37
CA PRO A 16 -3.08 30.81 15.58
C PRO A 16 -4.05 31.84 14.97
N LEU A 17 -5.17 31.37 14.47
CA LEU A 17 -6.23 32.15 13.88
C LEU A 17 -7.56 31.83 14.57
N ASP A 18 -8.43 32.80 14.67
CA ASP A 18 -9.81 32.59 15.10
C ASP A 18 -10.71 32.14 13.92
N ASP A 19 -11.90 31.66 14.23
CA ASP A 19 -12.87 31.16 13.24
C ASP A 19 -13.25 32.27 12.22
N GLN A 20 -13.29 33.54 12.61
CA GLN A 20 -13.64 34.63 11.72
C GLN A 20 -12.51 34.92 10.71
N ARG A 21 -11.28 34.89 11.18
CA ARG A 21 -10.11 35.10 10.30
C ARG A 21 -9.91 33.97 9.32
N LEU A 22 -10.18 32.73 9.75
CA LEU A 22 -10.15 31.57 8.87
C LEU A 22 -11.21 31.67 7.76
N ALA A 23 -12.43 32.12 8.10
CA ALA A 23 -13.50 32.35 7.13
C ALA A 23 -13.14 33.46 6.13
N GLN A 24 -12.50 34.55 6.58
CA GLN A 24 -12.01 35.60 5.67
C GLN A 24 -10.97 35.11 4.68
N LEU A 25 -9.99 34.31 5.13
CA LEU A 25 -8.97 33.73 4.27
C LEU A 25 -9.58 32.81 3.19
N HIS A 26 -10.71 32.16 3.51
CA HIS A 26 -11.47 31.38 2.53
C HIS A 26 -12.14 32.30 1.48
N LEU A 27 -12.79 33.38 1.92
CA LEU A 27 -13.45 34.34 1.03
C LEU A 27 -12.44 35.09 0.14
N ASP A 28 -11.26 35.38 0.66
CA ASP A 28 -10.17 36.03 -0.05
C ASP A 28 -9.45 35.07 -1.04
N GLY A 29 -9.83 33.78 -1.07
CA GLY A 29 -9.24 32.77 -1.94
C GLY A 29 -7.83 32.29 -1.52
N THR A 30 -7.35 32.72 -0.36
CA THR A 30 -6.05 32.30 0.19
C THR A 30 -6.13 30.85 0.70
N LEU A 31 -7.28 30.46 1.30
CA LEU A 31 -7.58 29.10 1.69
C LEU A 31 -8.28 28.37 0.54
N THR A 32 -7.52 27.52 -0.15
CA THR A 32 -8.07 26.64 -1.19
C THR A 32 -8.70 25.38 -0.57
N PRO A 33 -9.61 24.67 -1.25
CA PRO A 33 -10.18 23.42 -0.73
C PRO A 33 -9.16 22.36 -0.32
N GLU A 34 -7.96 22.40 -0.89
CA GLU A 34 -6.85 21.47 -0.65
C GLU A 34 -5.92 21.93 0.48
N THR A 35 -6.05 23.19 0.94
CA THR A 35 -5.21 23.74 2.02
C THR A 35 -5.44 22.96 3.30
N LEU A 36 -4.37 22.49 3.91
CA LEU A 36 -4.46 21.74 5.17
C LEU A 36 -4.71 22.69 6.32
N VAL A 37 -5.67 22.32 7.18
CA VAL A 37 -5.99 23.04 8.41
C VAL A 37 -5.98 22.11 9.61
N TRP A 38 -5.68 22.66 10.77
CA TRP A 38 -5.67 21.92 12.02
C TRP A 38 -6.11 22.81 13.18
N ARG A 39 -6.82 22.23 14.14
CA ARG A 39 -7.14 22.85 15.43
C ARG A 39 -6.91 21.85 16.56
N GLU A 40 -6.81 22.36 17.77
CA GLU A 40 -6.71 21.52 18.96
C GLU A 40 -7.90 20.56 19.07
N GLY A 41 -7.60 19.28 19.31
CA GLY A 41 -8.56 18.18 19.31
C GLY A 41 -8.70 17.40 18.00
N MET A 42 -8.09 17.84 16.91
CA MET A 42 -8.02 17.08 15.67
C MET A 42 -6.84 16.11 15.67
N ALA A 43 -7.08 14.86 15.29
CA ALA A 43 -6.06 13.80 15.28
C ALA A 43 -4.94 14.03 14.23
N ALA A 44 -5.22 14.77 13.17
CA ALA A 44 -4.30 15.10 12.09
C ALA A 44 -4.75 16.34 11.32
N TRP A 45 -3.84 16.92 10.52
CA TRP A 45 -4.16 17.96 9.53
C TRP A 45 -5.15 17.42 8.49
N GLN A 46 -6.21 18.18 8.23
CA GLN A 46 -7.25 17.81 7.25
C GLN A 46 -7.39 18.88 6.17
N PRO A 47 -7.74 18.50 4.91
CA PRO A 47 -8.04 19.46 3.86
C PRO A 47 -9.24 20.33 4.24
N TRP A 48 -9.17 21.62 3.91
CA TRP A 48 -10.23 22.59 4.25
C TRP A 48 -11.62 22.11 3.77
N ARG A 49 -11.72 21.48 2.61
CA ARG A 49 -12.98 20.94 2.08
C ARG A 49 -13.68 19.95 3.02
N GLU A 50 -12.95 19.23 3.85
CA GLU A 50 -13.51 18.23 4.78
C GLU A 50 -14.00 18.88 6.08
N VAL A 51 -13.43 20.04 6.42
CA VAL A 51 -13.70 20.76 7.68
C VAL A 51 -14.69 21.89 7.48
N MET A 52 -14.83 22.43 6.24
CA MET A 52 -15.69 23.58 5.94
C MET A 52 -17.17 23.35 6.29
N HIS A 53 -17.67 22.11 6.23
CA HIS A 53 -19.05 21.79 6.61
C HIS A 53 -19.28 21.95 8.13
N VAL A 54 -18.27 21.66 8.95
CA VAL A 54 -18.34 21.81 10.40
C VAL A 54 -18.22 23.28 10.75
N ALA A 55 -17.32 24.01 10.10
CA ALA A 55 -17.14 25.45 10.31
C ALA A 55 -18.35 26.28 9.81
N ALA A 56 -19.03 25.84 8.74
CA ALA A 56 -20.24 26.49 8.23
C ALA A 56 -21.44 26.36 9.19
N MET A 57 -21.52 25.29 9.95
CA MET A 57 -22.57 25.16 10.99
C MET A 57 -22.31 26.07 12.17
N ASP A 58 -21.06 26.28 12.59
CA ASP A 58 -20.67 27.19 13.64
C ASP A 58 -20.83 28.66 13.20
N THR A 59 -20.55 28.99 11.93
CA THR A 59 -20.73 30.35 11.39
C THR A 59 -22.20 30.76 11.20
N ALA A 60 -23.12 29.83 10.94
CA ALA A 60 -24.54 30.11 10.90
C ALA A 60 -25.08 30.50 12.31
N ALA A 61 -24.60 29.82 13.34
CA ALA A 61 -24.91 30.17 14.72
C ALA A 61 -24.31 31.54 15.16
N LEU A 62 -23.13 31.90 14.62
CA LEU A 62 -22.50 33.19 14.84
C LEU A 62 -23.21 34.33 14.07
N ALA A 63 -23.68 34.08 12.85
CA ALA A 63 -24.43 35.05 12.05
C ALA A 63 -25.74 35.44 12.73
N ASP A 64 -26.45 34.51 13.37
CA ASP A 64 -27.62 34.76 14.19
C ASP A 64 -27.29 35.57 15.46
N ALA A 65 -26.13 35.31 16.08
CA ALA A 65 -25.68 36.07 17.26
C ALA A 65 -25.24 37.50 16.90
N VAL A 66 -24.71 37.78 15.72
CA VAL A 66 -24.30 39.09 15.24
C VAL A 66 -25.50 39.92 14.76
N ALA A 67 -26.54 39.27 14.18
CA ALA A 67 -27.78 39.96 13.81
C ALA A 67 -28.60 40.42 15.03
N GLY A 68 -28.46 39.78 16.20
CA GLY A 68 -29.10 40.14 17.46
C GLY A 68 -28.37 41.21 18.31
N GLY A 69 -27.14 41.62 17.93
CA GLY A 69 -26.21 42.41 18.73
C GLY A 69 -26.01 43.89 18.33
N SER A 70 -26.82 44.43 17.38
CA SER A 70 -26.67 45.83 16.94
C SER A 70 -27.38 46.84 17.86
N GLN A 71 -26.91 46.96 19.08
CA GLN A 71 -27.03 48.21 19.90
C GLN A 71 -26.11 48.12 21.11
N ARG A 72 -24.95 48.77 21.03
CA ARG A 72 -24.32 49.59 22.08
C ARG A 72 -22.82 49.78 21.87
N GLY A 73 -22.43 51.07 21.84
CA GLY A 73 -21.11 51.49 22.28
C GLY A 73 -20.12 51.92 21.20
N ARG A 74 -20.31 53.12 20.67
CA ARG A 74 -19.27 53.92 20.02
C ARG A 74 -18.14 54.20 21.00
N VAL A 75 -16.93 53.71 20.77
CA VAL A 75 -15.71 54.14 21.49
C VAL A 75 -14.74 54.67 20.43
N GLU A 76 -14.39 55.94 20.57
CA GLU A 76 -13.43 56.66 19.72
C GLU A 76 -11.99 56.14 19.97
N PRO A 77 -11.13 56.14 18.98
CA PRO A 77 -9.71 55.77 19.17
C PRO A 77 -8.93 56.99 19.66
N VAL A 78 -8.31 56.86 20.84
CA VAL A 78 -7.29 57.79 21.34
C VAL A 78 -5.97 57.43 20.69
N PHE A 79 -5.54 58.27 19.73
CA PHE A 79 -4.16 58.27 19.23
C PHE A 79 -3.29 59.07 20.20
N ALA A 80 -2.36 58.40 20.89
CA ALA A 80 -1.22 59.05 21.54
C ALA A 80 0.01 58.97 20.60
N ALA A 81 0.43 60.11 20.15
CA ALA A 81 1.67 60.28 19.38
C ALA A 81 2.87 60.14 20.32
N SER A 82 3.88 59.41 19.89
CA SER A 82 5.23 59.43 20.45
C SER A 82 6.27 59.87 19.42
N PRO A 83 7.28 60.62 19.86
CA PRO A 83 8.06 61.48 19.01
C PRO A 83 9.17 60.76 18.20
N ALA A 84 9.46 61.35 17.08
CA ALA A 84 10.57 61.01 16.20
C ALA A 84 11.94 61.21 16.91
N MET A 85 12.79 60.21 16.88
CA MET A 85 14.23 60.36 17.10
C MET A 85 14.95 60.21 15.76
N ASP A 86 15.53 61.34 15.37
CA ASP A 86 16.51 61.52 14.34
C ASP A 86 17.82 60.82 14.71
N MET A 87 18.36 59.95 13.84
CA MET A 87 19.73 59.54 13.93
C MET A 87 20.26 59.25 12.51
N GLY A 88 21.21 60.15 12.18
CA GLY A 88 21.90 60.19 10.93
C GLY A 88 22.79 59.00 10.59
N ASP A 89 23.22 59.07 9.31
CA ASP A 89 24.26 58.35 8.62
C ASP A 89 25.27 57.54 9.42
N THR A 90 25.45 56.27 9.09
CA THR A 90 26.80 55.68 8.86
C THR A 90 26.74 54.37 8.09
N ALA A 91 27.43 54.37 6.94
CA ALA A 91 28.33 53.35 6.39
C ALA A 91 27.90 51.88 6.27
N ALA A 92 27.88 51.43 5.03
CA ALA A 92 27.93 50.07 4.55
C ALA A 92 29.01 49.20 5.25
N VAL A 93 28.59 48.10 5.87
CA VAL A 93 29.51 46.99 6.19
C VAL A 93 28.77 45.67 5.88
N GLY A 94 29.42 44.93 5.00
CA GLY A 94 29.42 43.51 4.73
C GLY A 94 28.21 42.65 5.05
N ALA A 95 27.58 42.12 4.01
CA ALA A 95 26.68 40.96 4.09
C ALA A 95 27.43 39.73 4.56
N GLY A 96 27.48 39.54 5.87
CA GLY A 96 27.81 38.26 6.47
C GLY A 96 26.50 37.54 6.81
N THR A 97 26.18 36.50 6.09
CA THR A 97 25.11 35.56 6.43
C THR A 97 25.48 34.90 7.75
N LEU A 98 24.96 35.43 8.87
CA LEU A 98 24.94 34.71 10.13
C LEU A 98 23.96 33.55 9.98
N ALA A 99 24.49 32.35 9.70
CA ALA A 99 23.76 31.12 9.89
C ALA A 99 23.44 31.02 11.40
N LEU A 100 22.20 31.27 11.75
CA LEU A 100 21.68 30.95 13.09
C LEU A 100 21.73 29.43 13.22
N GLU A 101 22.67 28.93 14.00
CA GLU A 101 22.67 27.57 14.50
C GLU A 101 21.32 27.31 15.19
N PRO A 102 20.65 26.17 14.93
CA PRO A 102 19.42 25.81 15.61
C PRO A 102 19.70 25.70 17.10
N MET A 103 19.17 26.58 17.91
CA MET A 103 19.20 26.41 19.37
C MET A 103 18.48 25.09 19.72
N ASP A 104 19.21 24.13 20.28
CA ASP A 104 18.64 22.92 20.88
C ASP A 104 17.75 23.32 22.06
N SER A 105 16.47 23.50 21.78
CA SER A 105 15.44 23.67 22.81
C SER A 105 15.19 22.31 23.46
N PRO A 106 15.29 22.18 24.79
CA PRO A 106 14.95 20.94 25.50
C PRO A 106 13.46 20.55 25.36
N TYR A 107 12.64 21.42 24.77
CA TYR A 107 11.24 21.19 24.42
C TYR A 107 10.99 21.03 22.91
N ALA A 108 12.05 20.91 22.10
CA ALA A 108 11.86 20.55 20.70
C ALA A 108 11.19 19.17 20.65
N PRO A 109 10.01 19.02 20.02
CA PRO A 109 9.41 17.71 19.85
C PRO A 109 10.40 16.82 19.13
N PRO A 110 10.50 15.50 19.49
CA PRO A 110 11.41 14.60 18.83
C PRO A 110 11.16 14.71 17.34
N GLN A 111 12.09 15.29 16.60
CA GLN A 111 12.09 15.21 15.15
C GLN A 111 12.37 13.73 14.86
N ALA A 112 11.30 12.93 14.76
CA ALA A 112 11.37 11.65 14.10
C ALA A 112 11.96 11.99 12.73
N ARG A 113 13.26 11.73 12.54
CA ARG A 113 13.85 11.68 11.22
C ARG A 113 13.07 10.60 10.51
N VAL A 114 12.03 11.02 9.79
CA VAL A 114 11.52 10.23 8.69
C VAL A 114 12.74 10.14 7.77
N GLN A 115 13.51 9.06 7.92
CA GLN A 115 14.41 8.68 6.85
C GLN A 115 13.51 8.54 5.64
N GLU A 116 13.47 9.57 4.83
CA GLU A 116 13.11 9.45 3.43
C GLU A 116 14.15 8.50 2.83
N THR A 117 13.96 7.22 3.12
CA THR A 117 14.58 6.18 2.31
C THR A 117 14.06 6.50 0.93
N GLY A 118 14.92 7.01 0.06
CA GLY A 118 14.59 7.49 -1.28
C GLY A 118 13.76 6.44 -2.01
N SER A 119 12.47 6.47 -1.78
CA SER A 119 11.49 5.72 -2.52
C SER A 119 11.01 6.67 -3.60
N ASP A 120 11.34 6.36 -4.85
CA ASP A 120 10.79 6.99 -6.06
C ASP A 120 9.24 6.82 -6.13
N VAL A 121 8.55 6.96 -4.99
CA VAL A 121 7.10 6.79 -4.85
C VAL A 121 6.44 8.12 -5.13
N VAL A 122 5.87 8.26 -6.31
CA VAL A 122 5.08 9.43 -6.71
C VAL A 122 3.66 9.25 -6.15
N ARG A 123 3.26 10.11 -5.22
CA ARG A 123 1.93 10.14 -4.61
C ARG A 123 1.04 11.17 -5.29
N GLY A 124 -0.30 10.97 -5.22
CA GLY A 124 -1.28 11.92 -5.74
C GLY A 124 -1.75 11.67 -7.17
N GLY A 125 -1.21 10.63 -7.85
CA GLY A 125 -1.70 10.20 -9.17
C GLY A 125 -2.86 9.20 -9.06
N ARG A 126 -3.56 8.98 -10.18
CA ARG A 126 -4.53 7.88 -10.33
C ARG A 126 -3.84 6.54 -10.01
N VAL A 127 -4.51 5.66 -9.26
CA VAL A 127 -4.03 4.32 -8.93
C VAL A 127 -5.00 3.27 -9.48
N VAL A 128 -4.51 2.42 -10.39
CA VAL A 128 -5.28 1.32 -10.96
C VAL A 128 -5.04 0.06 -10.14
N HIS A 129 -6.09 -0.42 -9.47
CA HIS A 129 -6.05 -1.64 -8.68
C HIS A 129 -6.23 -2.88 -9.55
N ALA A 130 -5.43 -3.92 -9.29
CA ALA A 130 -5.53 -5.20 -9.98
C ALA A 130 -6.73 -6.01 -9.52
N GLY A 131 -7.69 -6.26 -10.41
CA GLY A 131 -8.86 -7.09 -10.15
C GLY A 131 -8.53 -8.59 -10.07
N PHE A 132 -9.55 -9.38 -9.73
CA PHE A 132 -9.44 -10.84 -9.55
C PHE A 132 -8.76 -11.55 -10.73
N TRP A 133 -9.17 -11.31 -11.97
CA TRP A 133 -8.68 -12.04 -13.14
C TRP A 133 -7.19 -11.81 -13.44
N ARG A 134 -6.67 -10.58 -13.27
CA ARG A 134 -5.23 -10.29 -13.41
C ARG A 134 -4.42 -11.02 -12.35
N ARG A 135 -4.92 -11.12 -11.12
CA ARG A 135 -4.28 -11.85 -10.02
C ARG A 135 -4.31 -13.35 -10.25
N PHE A 136 -5.44 -13.89 -10.76
CA PHE A 136 -5.59 -15.29 -11.08
C PHE A 136 -4.63 -15.71 -12.19
N ALA A 137 -4.52 -14.95 -13.27
CA ALA A 137 -3.54 -15.22 -14.34
C ALA A 137 -2.09 -15.19 -13.81
N ALA A 138 -1.75 -14.21 -12.95
CA ALA A 138 -0.45 -14.16 -12.29
C ALA A 138 -0.20 -15.42 -11.45
N TYR A 139 -1.20 -15.85 -10.67
CA TYR A 139 -1.11 -17.04 -9.83
C TYR A 139 -0.89 -18.31 -10.65
N CYS A 140 -1.52 -18.45 -11.80
CA CYS A 140 -1.30 -19.61 -12.69
C CYS A 140 0.16 -19.74 -13.13
N ILE A 141 0.82 -18.63 -13.48
CA ILE A 141 2.26 -18.63 -13.78
C ILE A 141 3.08 -18.98 -12.55
N ASP A 142 2.79 -18.31 -11.42
CA ASP A 142 3.51 -18.52 -10.17
C ASP A 142 3.37 -19.96 -9.67
N TYR A 143 2.20 -20.59 -9.89
CA TYR A 143 1.97 -22.00 -9.58
C TYR A 143 2.92 -22.91 -10.37
N ILE A 144 3.09 -22.67 -11.67
CA ILE A 144 4.04 -23.44 -12.50
C ILE A 144 5.47 -23.23 -11.97
N VAL A 145 5.86 -21.98 -11.72
CA VAL A 145 7.20 -21.64 -11.21
C VAL A 145 7.47 -22.33 -9.87
N THR A 146 6.55 -22.18 -8.91
CA THR A 146 6.73 -22.77 -7.57
C THR A 146 6.70 -24.30 -7.61
N THR A 147 5.90 -24.89 -8.48
CA THR A 147 5.86 -26.34 -8.71
C THR A 147 7.20 -26.84 -9.25
N LEU A 148 7.74 -26.20 -10.27
CA LEU A 148 9.06 -26.55 -10.81
C LEU A 148 10.17 -26.41 -9.77
N LEU A 149 10.19 -25.31 -8.99
CA LEU A 149 11.14 -25.10 -7.91
C LEU A 149 11.02 -26.18 -6.83
N SER A 150 9.80 -26.56 -6.47
CA SER A 150 9.54 -27.60 -5.46
C SER A 150 10.02 -28.97 -5.94
N TYR A 151 9.76 -29.32 -7.20
CA TYR A 151 10.28 -30.58 -7.75
C TYR A 151 11.80 -30.57 -7.90
N MET A 152 12.40 -29.44 -8.24
CA MET A 152 13.86 -29.28 -8.26
C MET A 152 14.50 -29.60 -6.90
N MET A 153 13.81 -29.31 -5.79
CA MET A 153 14.24 -29.68 -4.45
C MET A 153 13.98 -31.14 -4.11
N LEU A 154 12.88 -31.71 -4.62
CA LEU A 154 12.47 -33.08 -4.32
C LEU A 154 13.29 -34.12 -5.11
N ILE A 155 13.64 -33.85 -6.38
CA ILE A 155 14.37 -34.78 -7.24
C ILE A 155 15.68 -35.31 -6.62
N PRO A 156 16.58 -34.47 -6.05
CA PRO A 156 17.80 -34.95 -5.42
C PRO A 156 17.51 -35.88 -4.23
N VAL A 157 16.46 -35.60 -3.45
CA VAL A 157 16.04 -36.44 -2.31
C VAL A 157 15.60 -37.82 -2.85
N LEU A 158 14.75 -37.85 -3.86
CA LEU A 158 14.30 -39.11 -4.49
C LEU A 158 15.44 -39.88 -5.16
N MET A 159 16.38 -39.20 -5.81
CA MET A 159 17.56 -39.84 -6.41
C MET A 159 18.47 -40.44 -5.34
N PHE A 160 18.71 -39.73 -4.25
CA PHE A 160 19.49 -40.26 -3.13
C PHE A 160 18.85 -41.53 -2.54
N MET A 161 17.52 -41.54 -2.36
CA MET A 161 16.78 -42.67 -1.89
C MET A 161 16.78 -43.83 -2.92
N GLY A 162 16.60 -43.51 -4.22
CA GLY A 162 16.64 -44.50 -5.32
C GLY A 162 17.99 -45.18 -5.44
N ILE A 163 19.09 -44.43 -5.33
CA ILE A 163 20.46 -45.00 -5.33
C ILE A 163 20.66 -45.90 -4.12
N GLY A 164 20.19 -45.49 -2.94
CA GLY A 164 20.24 -46.32 -1.74
C GLY A 164 19.47 -47.64 -1.88
N SER A 165 18.33 -47.65 -2.59
CA SER A 165 17.51 -48.83 -2.82
C SER A 165 18.16 -49.82 -3.81
N LEU A 166 18.96 -49.36 -4.81
CA LEU A 166 19.68 -50.22 -5.77
C LEU A 166 20.76 -51.06 -5.10
N GLY A 167 21.23 -50.64 -3.90
CA GLY A 167 22.17 -51.40 -3.08
C GLY A 167 21.54 -52.52 -2.21
N GLY A 168 20.24 -52.84 -2.40
CA GLY A 168 19.53 -53.88 -1.63
C GLY A 168 18.88 -53.38 -0.34
N GLY A 169 19.00 -52.10 0.01
CA GLY A 169 18.47 -51.50 1.24
C GLY A 169 17.18 -50.67 1.09
N GLY A 170 16.43 -50.87 0.00
CA GLY A 170 15.26 -50.01 -0.30
C GLY A 170 14.16 -50.09 0.76
N GLU A 171 13.84 -51.28 1.27
CA GLU A 171 12.84 -51.48 2.32
C GLU A 171 13.35 -50.92 3.68
N GLU A 172 14.62 -51.09 3.98
CA GLU A 172 15.25 -50.55 5.20
C GLU A 172 15.29 -49.04 5.19
N LEU A 173 15.44 -48.41 4.01
CA LEU A 173 15.46 -46.94 3.90
C LEU A 173 14.11 -46.32 4.27
N PHE A 174 13.02 -46.94 3.86
CA PHE A 174 11.66 -46.47 4.18
C PHE A 174 11.21 -46.84 5.60
N SER A 175 11.78 -47.90 6.18
CA SER A 175 11.49 -48.36 7.55
C SER A 175 12.43 -47.79 8.59
N SER A 176 13.60 -47.25 8.19
CA SER A 176 14.57 -46.67 9.12
C SER A 176 14.19 -45.22 9.51
N ALA A 177 14.49 -44.86 10.77
CA ALA A 177 14.30 -43.49 11.26
C ALA A 177 15.07 -42.45 10.40
N ALA A 178 16.25 -42.80 9.89
CA ALA A 178 17.03 -41.94 9.01
C ALA A 178 16.35 -41.73 7.64
N GLY A 179 15.81 -42.75 7.04
CA GLY A 179 15.10 -42.66 5.77
C GLY A 179 13.82 -41.80 5.90
N LEU A 180 13.05 -42.05 6.94
CA LEU A 180 11.86 -41.22 7.27
C LEU A 180 12.24 -39.75 7.50
N ALA A 181 13.37 -39.49 8.18
CA ALA A 181 13.84 -38.11 8.37
C ALA A 181 14.20 -37.43 7.03
N VAL A 182 14.89 -38.12 6.11
CA VAL A 182 15.22 -37.58 4.78
C VAL A 182 13.98 -37.27 3.98
N VAL A 183 12.98 -38.16 3.97
CA VAL A 183 11.68 -37.92 3.32
C VAL A 183 10.98 -36.73 3.96
N GLY A 184 10.91 -36.69 5.28
CA GLY A 184 10.29 -35.59 6.04
C GLY A 184 10.93 -34.23 5.73
N VAL A 185 12.27 -34.18 5.71
CA VAL A 185 12.99 -32.95 5.33
C VAL A 185 12.71 -32.57 3.88
N GLY A 186 12.68 -33.52 2.96
CA GLY A 186 12.34 -33.28 1.56
C GLY A 186 10.96 -32.66 1.38
N TYR A 187 9.95 -33.21 2.03
CA TYR A 187 8.59 -32.67 2.02
C TYR A 187 8.50 -31.28 2.71
N LEU A 188 9.22 -31.09 3.81
CA LEU A 188 9.28 -29.80 4.48
C LEU A 188 9.87 -28.71 3.55
N LEU A 189 10.96 -29.01 2.89
CA LEU A 189 11.59 -28.11 1.90
C LEU A 189 10.64 -27.82 0.74
N MET A 190 9.96 -28.83 0.23
CA MET A 190 8.96 -28.68 -0.83
C MET A 190 7.81 -27.75 -0.42
N MET A 191 7.32 -27.85 0.83
CA MET A 191 6.26 -26.99 1.34
C MET A 191 6.74 -25.57 1.66
N LEU A 192 7.98 -25.44 2.10
CA LEU A 192 8.55 -24.14 2.47
C LEU A 192 8.92 -23.29 1.23
N MET A 193 9.25 -23.93 0.10
CA MET A 193 9.71 -23.26 -1.10
C MET A 193 8.72 -22.23 -1.66
N PRO A 194 7.42 -22.52 -1.84
CA PRO A 194 6.44 -21.51 -2.26
C PRO A 194 6.33 -20.35 -1.26
N VAL A 195 6.39 -20.64 0.03
CA VAL A 195 6.29 -19.60 1.09
C VAL A 195 7.45 -18.62 0.98
N LEU A 196 8.67 -19.13 0.85
CA LEU A 196 9.87 -18.31 0.69
C LEU A 196 9.87 -17.55 -0.64
N TYR A 197 9.45 -18.19 -1.72
CA TYR A 197 9.33 -17.55 -3.04
C TYR A 197 8.40 -16.34 -2.98
N PHE A 198 7.17 -16.49 -2.49
CA PHE A 198 6.22 -15.39 -2.40
C PHE A 198 6.69 -14.31 -1.42
N ALA A 199 7.21 -14.68 -0.25
CA ALA A 199 7.67 -13.72 0.74
C ALA A 199 8.83 -12.88 0.21
N TRP A 200 9.83 -13.52 -0.41
CA TRP A 200 11.00 -12.84 -0.95
C TRP A 200 10.64 -11.95 -2.15
N MET A 201 9.91 -12.50 -3.13
CA MET A 201 9.55 -11.76 -4.34
C MET A 201 8.68 -10.52 -4.03
N HIS A 202 7.70 -10.64 -3.13
CA HIS A 202 6.88 -9.50 -2.73
C HIS A 202 7.65 -8.44 -1.96
N SER A 203 8.66 -8.82 -1.18
CA SER A 203 9.52 -7.87 -0.45
C SER A 203 10.72 -7.37 -1.27
N SER A 204 10.93 -7.87 -2.49
CA SER A 204 12.00 -7.45 -3.38
C SER A 204 11.81 -6.02 -3.90
N LYS A 205 12.82 -5.47 -4.58
CA LYS A 205 12.72 -4.17 -5.27
C LYS A 205 11.64 -4.17 -6.35
N MET A 206 11.36 -5.33 -6.96
CA MET A 206 10.33 -5.50 -7.99
C MET A 206 8.91 -5.52 -7.43
N GLN A 207 8.74 -5.74 -6.12
CA GLN A 207 7.44 -5.80 -5.44
C GLN A 207 6.45 -6.79 -6.07
N ALA A 208 6.94 -7.75 -6.84
CA ALA A 208 6.12 -8.64 -7.66
C ALA A 208 6.77 -10.02 -7.83
N THR A 209 5.96 -11.06 -7.91
CA THR A 209 6.36 -12.40 -8.33
C THR A 209 6.54 -12.44 -9.85
N LEU A 210 7.12 -13.50 -10.39
CA LEU A 210 7.30 -13.65 -11.83
C LEU A 210 5.96 -13.61 -12.58
N GLY A 211 4.92 -14.26 -12.06
CA GLY A 211 3.59 -14.19 -12.64
C GLY A 211 3.01 -12.78 -12.60
N LYS A 212 3.19 -12.06 -11.49
CA LYS A 212 2.74 -10.66 -11.38
C LYS A 212 3.49 -9.73 -12.32
N LEU A 213 4.79 -9.94 -12.51
CA LEU A 213 5.58 -9.19 -13.49
C LEU A 213 5.06 -9.42 -14.92
N ALA A 214 4.74 -10.67 -15.28
CA ALA A 214 4.23 -11.02 -16.59
C ALA A 214 2.90 -10.31 -16.92
N VAL A 215 2.00 -10.20 -15.93
CA VAL A 215 0.71 -9.47 -16.09
C VAL A 215 0.78 -8.01 -15.70
N GLY A 216 1.96 -7.48 -15.41
CA GLY A 216 2.18 -6.05 -15.15
C GLY A 216 1.53 -5.52 -13.88
N ILE A 217 1.56 -6.29 -12.77
CA ILE A 217 1.04 -5.86 -11.46
C ILE A 217 2.10 -5.99 -10.37
N LYS A 218 1.99 -5.19 -9.31
CA LYS A 218 2.89 -5.21 -8.15
C LYS A 218 2.14 -5.11 -6.83
N VAL A 219 2.80 -5.48 -5.74
CA VAL A 219 2.28 -5.42 -4.37
C VAL A 219 2.91 -4.24 -3.64
N THR A 220 2.08 -3.38 -3.07
CA THR A 220 2.52 -2.21 -2.31
C THR A 220 1.78 -2.14 -0.97
N ARG A 221 2.22 -1.26 -0.09
CA ARG A 221 1.41 -0.75 1.02
C ARG A 221 0.35 0.21 0.49
N GLY A 222 -0.58 0.63 1.36
CA GLY A 222 -1.60 1.62 1.02
C GLY A 222 -1.04 2.96 0.54
N ASP A 223 0.16 3.32 0.98
CA ASP A 223 0.89 4.54 0.62
C ASP A 223 1.79 4.41 -0.62
N GLY A 224 1.78 3.26 -1.31
CA GLY A 224 2.62 2.96 -2.48
C GLY A 224 4.02 2.45 -2.13
N THR A 225 4.42 2.46 -0.87
CA THR A 225 5.75 1.98 -0.46
C THR A 225 5.88 0.46 -0.56
N ARG A 226 7.13 0.00 -0.60
CA ARG A 226 7.46 -1.43 -0.62
C ARG A 226 7.11 -2.09 0.71
N ILE A 227 6.59 -3.32 0.64
CA ILE A 227 6.34 -4.13 1.84
C ILE A 227 7.64 -4.76 2.35
N GLY A 228 7.81 -4.83 3.67
CA GLY A 228 8.92 -5.54 4.30
C GLY A 228 8.75 -7.07 4.23
N PHE A 229 9.85 -7.81 4.40
CA PHE A 229 9.86 -9.27 4.34
C PHE A 229 8.84 -9.92 5.30
N TRP A 230 8.81 -9.49 6.55
CA TRP A 230 7.89 -10.06 7.56
C TRP A 230 6.41 -9.82 7.22
N ARG A 231 6.08 -8.66 6.62
CA ARG A 231 4.72 -8.39 6.13
C ARG A 231 4.39 -9.27 4.94
N ALA A 232 5.34 -9.46 4.01
CA ALA A 232 5.19 -10.35 2.87
C ALA A 232 5.03 -11.81 3.32
N PHE A 233 5.80 -12.24 4.33
CA PHE A 233 5.71 -13.57 4.93
C PHE A 233 4.34 -13.81 5.60
N GLY A 234 3.90 -12.88 6.46
CA GLY A 234 2.57 -12.95 7.08
C GLY A 234 1.44 -12.99 6.04
N ARG A 235 1.61 -12.28 4.90
CA ARG A 235 0.67 -12.29 3.79
C ARG A 235 0.52 -13.68 3.16
N VAL A 236 1.60 -14.48 3.09
CA VAL A 236 1.49 -15.86 2.57
C VAL A 236 0.61 -16.72 3.49
N PHE A 237 0.74 -16.59 4.82
CA PHE A 237 -0.15 -17.29 5.75
C PHE A 237 -1.60 -16.82 5.62
N ALA A 238 -1.82 -15.51 5.47
CA ALA A 238 -3.15 -14.98 5.20
C ALA A 238 -3.72 -15.45 3.83
N MET A 239 -2.87 -15.76 2.84
CA MET A 239 -3.28 -16.40 1.58
C MET A 239 -3.75 -17.84 1.83
N ILE A 240 -3.06 -18.60 2.68
CA ILE A 240 -3.48 -19.95 3.07
C ILE A 240 -4.85 -19.88 3.78
N LEU A 241 -5.02 -18.94 4.70
CA LEU A 241 -6.31 -18.71 5.36
C LEU A 241 -7.42 -18.37 4.36
N SER A 242 -7.12 -17.54 3.38
CA SER A 242 -8.05 -17.19 2.28
C SER A 242 -8.47 -18.41 1.44
N ALA A 243 -7.56 -19.39 1.27
CA ALA A 243 -7.85 -20.65 0.60
C ALA A 243 -8.74 -21.57 1.43
N LEU A 244 -8.49 -21.65 2.74
CA LEU A 244 -9.28 -22.48 3.68
C LEU A 244 -10.74 -22.02 3.78
N ILE A 245 -11.03 -20.72 3.63
CA ILE A 245 -12.38 -20.17 3.59
C ILE A 245 -12.95 -20.28 2.16
N LEU A 246 -12.95 -21.50 1.59
CA LEU A 246 -13.55 -21.83 0.30
C LEU A 246 -13.17 -20.87 -0.86
N LEU A 247 -11.95 -20.34 -0.84
CA LEU A 247 -11.45 -19.35 -1.81
C LEU A 247 -12.20 -18.00 -1.83
N ILE A 248 -13.21 -17.81 -0.99
CA ILE A 248 -13.98 -16.55 -0.90
C ILE A 248 -13.05 -15.36 -0.65
N GLY A 249 -12.01 -15.57 0.17
CA GLY A 249 -11.00 -14.54 0.44
C GLY A 249 -10.27 -14.03 -0.82
N TYR A 250 -10.12 -14.85 -1.85
CA TYR A 250 -9.55 -14.43 -3.14
C TYR A 250 -10.60 -13.74 -4.03
N LEU A 251 -11.84 -14.22 -4.03
CA LEU A 251 -12.92 -13.67 -4.84
C LEU A 251 -13.27 -12.24 -4.42
N MET A 252 -13.07 -11.87 -3.16
CA MET A 252 -13.27 -10.51 -2.65
C MET A 252 -12.55 -9.45 -3.48
N ALA A 253 -11.40 -9.77 -4.10
CA ALA A 253 -10.69 -8.86 -4.99
C ALA A 253 -11.49 -8.46 -6.25
N GLY A 254 -12.57 -9.16 -6.58
CA GLY A 254 -13.48 -8.81 -7.67
C GLY A 254 -14.55 -7.79 -7.28
N PHE A 255 -14.91 -7.70 -5.99
CA PHE A 255 -16.10 -6.99 -5.52
C PHE A 255 -15.79 -5.80 -4.60
N THR A 256 -14.60 -5.76 -3.96
CA THR A 256 -14.21 -4.65 -3.08
C THR A 256 -13.79 -3.43 -3.89
N GLU A 257 -14.03 -2.22 -3.38
CA GLU A 257 -13.70 -0.94 -4.04
C GLU A 257 -12.22 -0.84 -4.42
N ARG A 258 -11.33 -1.22 -3.49
CA ARG A 258 -9.87 -1.24 -3.71
C ARG A 258 -9.36 -2.55 -4.32
N LYS A 259 -10.27 -3.41 -4.80
CA LYS A 259 -9.97 -4.74 -5.34
C LYS A 259 -9.02 -5.55 -4.44
N GLN A 260 -9.24 -5.47 -3.12
CA GLN A 260 -8.46 -6.18 -2.11
C GLN A 260 -9.05 -7.56 -1.82
N ALA A 261 -8.18 -8.57 -1.78
CA ALA A 261 -8.51 -9.89 -1.25
C ALA A 261 -8.39 -9.89 0.28
N LEU A 262 -8.89 -10.91 0.96
CA LEU A 262 -8.83 -11.01 2.42
C LEU A 262 -7.39 -10.88 2.95
N HIS A 263 -6.44 -11.60 2.36
CA HIS A 263 -5.02 -11.52 2.73
C HIS A 263 -4.39 -10.14 2.49
N ASP A 264 -4.91 -9.36 1.53
CA ASP A 264 -4.47 -7.98 1.31
C ASP A 264 -4.95 -7.08 2.47
N MET A 265 -6.20 -7.25 2.89
CA MET A 265 -6.81 -6.48 3.99
C MET A 265 -6.12 -6.77 5.33
N VAL A 266 -5.90 -8.05 5.64
CA VAL A 266 -5.23 -8.48 6.88
C VAL A 266 -3.81 -7.91 6.99
N CYS A 267 -3.10 -7.80 5.86
CA CYS A 267 -1.70 -7.34 5.85
C CYS A 267 -1.54 -5.87 5.47
N ASP A 268 -2.63 -5.12 5.30
CA ASP A 268 -2.62 -3.72 4.84
C ASP A 268 -1.76 -3.55 3.59
N THR A 269 -2.12 -4.29 2.53
CA THR A 269 -1.43 -4.29 1.24
C THR A 269 -2.40 -4.04 0.10
N LEU A 270 -1.88 -3.54 -1.02
CA LEU A 270 -2.61 -3.33 -2.26
C LEU A 270 -1.89 -4.06 -3.40
N VAL A 271 -2.67 -4.56 -4.34
CA VAL A 271 -2.12 -5.03 -5.62
C VAL A 271 -2.56 -4.06 -6.70
N VAL A 272 -1.59 -3.42 -7.32
CA VAL A 272 -1.80 -2.32 -8.25
C VAL A 272 -1.08 -2.59 -9.58
N ASP A 273 -1.41 -1.82 -10.61
CA ASP A 273 -0.64 -1.82 -11.85
C ASP A 273 0.82 -1.44 -11.60
N LYS A 274 1.75 -2.00 -12.37
CA LYS A 274 3.20 -1.76 -12.20
C LYS A 274 3.60 -0.28 -12.29
N TRP A 275 2.83 0.52 -13.01
CA TRP A 275 3.05 1.95 -13.20
C TRP A 275 2.37 2.83 -12.14
N ALA A 276 1.58 2.24 -11.22
CA ALA A 276 1.04 2.96 -10.08
C ALA A 276 2.18 3.43 -9.17
N TYR A 277 2.03 4.63 -8.62
CA TYR A 277 3.03 5.26 -7.75
C TYR A 277 4.41 5.49 -8.41
N THR A 278 4.45 5.65 -9.73
CA THR A 278 5.66 5.99 -10.49
C THR A 278 5.50 7.35 -11.19
N ASP A 279 6.55 7.80 -11.85
CA ASP A 279 6.59 9.00 -12.69
C ASP A 279 5.72 8.90 -13.96
N ARG A 280 5.15 7.72 -14.26
CA ARG A 280 4.37 7.44 -15.47
C ARG A 280 2.98 6.88 -15.16
N PRO A 281 2.14 7.60 -14.43
CA PRO A 281 0.81 7.14 -14.04
C PRO A 281 -0.12 6.88 -15.24
N ASP A 282 0.12 7.56 -16.36
CA ASP A 282 -0.69 7.42 -17.59
C ASP A 282 -0.50 6.07 -18.29
N TRP A 283 0.58 5.35 -17.99
CA TRP A 283 0.86 4.03 -18.57
C TRP A 283 0.10 2.90 -17.87
N GLN A 284 -0.63 3.19 -16.82
CA GLN A 284 -1.47 2.21 -16.13
C GLN A 284 -2.58 1.71 -17.06
N LYS A 285 -2.82 0.41 -17.04
CA LYS A 285 -3.86 -0.24 -17.83
C LYS A 285 -5.05 -0.61 -16.96
N ASP A 286 -6.21 -0.07 -17.30
CA ASP A 286 -7.48 -0.53 -16.75
C ASP A 286 -7.92 -1.83 -17.43
N GLY A 287 -8.48 -2.75 -16.66
CA GLY A 287 -9.00 -4.01 -17.17
C GLY A 287 -7.95 -5.09 -17.39
N LEU A 288 -8.23 -5.98 -18.34
CA LEU A 288 -7.36 -7.11 -18.68
C LEU A 288 -6.38 -6.69 -19.77
N ASP A 289 -5.11 -6.87 -19.52
CA ASP A 289 -4.08 -6.73 -20.56
C ASP A 289 -3.99 -7.98 -21.44
N ILE A 290 -3.34 -7.85 -22.58
CA ILE A 290 -3.20 -8.95 -23.58
C ILE A 290 -2.57 -10.19 -22.95
N ALA A 291 -1.54 -10.02 -22.11
CA ALA A 291 -0.88 -11.14 -21.45
C ALA A 291 -1.85 -11.90 -20.54
N THR A 292 -2.66 -11.16 -19.75
CA THR A 292 -3.70 -11.77 -18.92
C THR A 292 -4.72 -12.54 -19.74
N ILE A 293 -5.19 -11.99 -20.85
CA ILE A 293 -6.16 -12.66 -21.73
C ILE A 293 -5.58 -13.94 -22.30
N ILE A 294 -4.35 -13.91 -22.83
CA ILE A 294 -3.67 -15.10 -23.37
C ILE A 294 -3.56 -16.19 -22.31
N ILE A 295 -3.11 -15.84 -21.09
CA ILE A 295 -2.95 -16.81 -20.00
C ILE A 295 -4.30 -17.43 -19.63
N LEU A 296 -5.35 -16.62 -19.49
CA LEU A 296 -6.70 -17.11 -19.16
C LEU A 296 -7.24 -18.02 -20.25
N CYS A 297 -7.03 -17.70 -21.53
CA CYS A 297 -7.42 -18.55 -22.67
C CYS A 297 -6.67 -19.89 -22.65
N LEU A 298 -5.36 -19.87 -22.41
CA LEU A 298 -4.56 -21.11 -22.31
C LEU A 298 -5.00 -21.99 -21.14
N VAL A 299 -5.23 -21.41 -19.99
CA VAL A 299 -5.75 -22.13 -18.81
C VAL A 299 -7.14 -22.70 -19.09
N GLY A 300 -8.03 -21.92 -19.68
CA GLY A 300 -9.37 -22.38 -20.06
C GLY A 300 -9.32 -23.55 -21.07
N LEU A 301 -8.46 -23.46 -22.08
CA LEU A 301 -8.24 -24.53 -23.05
C LEU A 301 -7.70 -25.80 -22.39
N CYS A 302 -6.73 -25.66 -21.47
CA CYS A 302 -6.16 -26.77 -20.72
C CYS A 302 -7.24 -27.47 -19.85
N VAL A 303 -8.06 -26.73 -19.14
CA VAL A 303 -9.17 -27.25 -18.32
C VAL A 303 -10.18 -27.99 -19.19
N LEU A 304 -10.59 -27.41 -20.31
CA LEU A 304 -11.51 -28.06 -21.26
C LEU A 304 -10.93 -29.35 -21.84
N GLY A 305 -9.64 -29.36 -22.18
CA GLY A 305 -8.93 -30.56 -22.65
C GLY A 305 -8.90 -31.67 -21.60
N LEU A 306 -8.60 -31.35 -20.35
CA LEU A 306 -8.61 -32.31 -19.25
C LEU A 306 -10.01 -32.87 -18.98
N LEU A 307 -11.05 -32.03 -19.03
CA LEU A 307 -12.45 -32.48 -18.89
C LEU A 307 -12.84 -33.42 -20.02
N ALA A 308 -12.52 -33.06 -21.25
CA ALA A 308 -12.78 -33.91 -22.43
C ALA A 308 -12.08 -35.27 -22.32
N LEU A 309 -10.81 -35.26 -21.88
CA LEU A 309 -10.04 -36.48 -21.66
C LEU A 309 -10.66 -37.34 -20.55
N GLY A 310 -11.08 -36.73 -19.45
CA GLY A 310 -11.75 -37.44 -18.34
C GLY A 310 -13.07 -38.07 -18.77
N VAL A 311 -13.88 -37.35 -19.53
CA VAL A 311 -15.13 -37.91 -20.11
C VAL A 311 -14.84 -39.06 -21.06
N PHE A 312 -13.86 -38.91 -21.97
CA PHE A 312 -13.47 -39.97 -22.91
C PHE A 312 -12.97 -41.21 -22.18
N ALA A 313 -12.09 -41.05 -21.16
CA ALA A 313 -11.60 -42.15 -20.36
C ALA A 313 -12.72 -42.87 -19.58
N GLY A 314 -13.68 -42.12 -19.07
CA GLY A 314 -14.88 -42.68 -18.39
C GLY A 314 -15.75 -43.51 -19.33
N ILE A 315 -15.98 -43.05 -20.56
CA ILE A 315 -16.75 -43.78 -21.59
C ILE A 315 -15.98 -45.03 -22.01
N ALA A 316 -14.67 -44.93 -22.31
CA ALA A 316 -13.85 -46.05 -22.73
C ALA A 316 -13.75 -47.15 -21.62
N GLY A 317 -13.61 -46.73 -20.35
CA GLY A 317 -13.59 -47.67 -19.22
C GLY A 317 -14.96 -48.33 -18.96
N GLY A 318 -16.06 -47.62 -19.20
CA GLY A 318 -17.43 -48.18 -19.12
C GLY A 318 -17.71 -49.21 -20.22
N LEU A 319 -17.22 -48.97 -21.44
CA LEU A 319 -17.35 -49.94 -22.57
C LEU A 319 -16.47 -51.18 -22.43
N GLY A 320 -15.33 -51.06 -21.72
CA GLY A 320 -14.44 -52.22 -21.47
C GLY A 320 -14.92 -53.18 -20.38
N ASN A 321 -15.97 -52.80 -19.63
CA ASN A 321 -16.58 -53.61 -18.57
C ASN A 321 -17.93 -54.26 -19.00
N LEU A 322 -18.35 -54.09 -20.26
CA LEU A 322 -19.49 -54.76 -20.88
C LEU A 322 -19.03 -55.93 -21.71
#